data_3e038dc277eb293a9035dfe0d5d6ab2a
#
_entry.id   3e038dc277eb293a9035dfe0d5d6ab2a
#
_cell.length_a   1.000
_cell.length_b   1.000
_cell.length_c   1.000
_cell.angle_alpha   90.00
_cell.angle_beta   90.00
_cell.angle_gamma   90.00
#
_symmetry.space_group_name_H-M   'P 1'
#
loop_
_entity.id
_entity.type
_entity.pdbx_description
1 polymer ?
#
loop_
_entity_poly.entity_id
_entity_poly.type
_entity_poly.pdbx_seq_one_letter_code
_entity_poly.pdbx_strand_id
1 'polypeptide(L)'
;MEANGQKSFMKLEVIWKDDHMFELRVTASNGRYSGITEVYDTTESLAAFANSLYGFPQHDGVLVHEAGEIDGYAYFQMKFCPFGNAGYISVQVSLEENIFPPYREIEKVKLKLEIVVERHAIDVYQKALLQLARKQEGAVTLYGRDN
;
A
#
# COMPACT_ATOMS: atom_id res chain seq x y z
N MET A 1 19.85 -12.05 15.85
CA MET A 1 19.46 -11.58 15.25
C MET A 1 19.56 -11.34 14.33
N GLU A 2 19.27 -11.35 14.01
CA GLU A 2 19.36 -11.06 13.17
C GLU A 2 19.31 -10.25 12.66
N ALA A 3 19.90 -10.13 12.77
CA ALA A 3 20.13 -8.89 12.33
C ALA A 3 19.44 -8.47 11.21
N ASN A 4 19.18 -9.19 10.57
CA ASN A 4 18.56 -8.86 9.46
C ASN A 4 17.19 -9.06 9.56
N GLY A 5 16.65 -8.92 10.68
CA GLY A 5 15.30 -9.04 10.84
C GLY A 5 14.49 -8.01 10.19
N GLN A 6 14.94 -7.45 9.11
CA GLN A 6 14.11 -6.52 8.41
C GLN A 6 12.96 -7.26 7.81
N LYS A 7 11.78 -6.98 8.29
CA LYS A 7 10.57 -7.56 7.75
C LYS A 7 10.10 -6.77 6.55
N SER A 8 9.42 -7.43 5.65
CA SER A 8 8.71 -6.71 4.61
C SER A 8 7.43 -6.12 5.19
N PHE A 9 7.05 -4.95 4.70
CA PHE A 9 5.85 -4.28 5.19
C PHE A 9 5.41 -3.19 4.23
N MET A 10 4.14 -2.80 4.40
CA MET A 10 3.58 -1.63 3.73
C MET A 10 2.84 -0.81 4.77
N LYS A 11 3.20 0.45 4.94
CA LYS A 11 2.61 1.33 5.93
C LYS A 11 1.96 2.53 5.24
N LEU A 12 0.73 2.82 5.62
CA LEU A 12 0.00 4.00 5.18
C LEU A 12 -0.23 4.88 6.40
N GLU A 13 0.13 6.15 6.30
CA GLU A 13 0.00 7.09 7.41
C GLU A 13 -0.62 8.38 6.91
N VAL A 14 -1.67 8.85 7.57
CA VAL A 14 -2.27 10.14 7.24
C VAL A 14 -1.40 11.24 7.83
N ILE A 15 -0.87 12.12 6.97
CA ILE A 15 0.02 13.19 7.39
C ILE A 15 -0.62 14.57 7.24
N TRP A 16 -1.76 14.66 6.60
CA TRP A 16 -2.48 15.91 6.40
C TRP A 16 -3.91 15.62 5.96
N LYS A 17 -4.84 16.50 6.27
CA LYS A 17 -6.23 16.36 5.81
C LYS A 17 -6.93 17.71 5.75
N ASP A 18 -7.99 17.75 4.94
CA ASP A 18 -8.94 18.86 4.92
C ASP A 18 -10.36 18.28 4.79
N ASP A 19 -11.33 19.10 4.40
CA ASP A 19 -12.73 18.66 4.32
C ASP A 19 -13.00 17.72 3.15
N HIS A 20 -12.07 17.59 2.21
CA HIS A 20 -12.31 16.86 0.96
C HIS A 20 -11.38 15.67 0.77
N MET A 21 -10.18 15.71 1.30
CA MET A 21 -9.18 14.69 1.04
C MET A 21 -8.16 14.62 2.18
N PHE A 22 -7.32 13.61 2.13
CA PHE A 22 -6.18 13.52 3.04
C PHE A 22 -4.93 13.13 2.25
N GLU A 23 -3.79 13.38 2.85
CA GLU A 23 -2.51 12.98 2.27
C GLU A 23 -1.99 11.78 3.02
N LEU A 24 -1.60 10.76 2.28
CA LEU A 24 -1.01 9.53 2.81
C LEU A 24 0.47 9.51 2.53
N ARG A 25 1.26 9.24 3.56
CA ARG A 25 2.64 8.80 3.36
C ARG A 25 2.64 7.29 3.28
N VAL A 26 3.10 6.75 2.17
CA VAL A 26 3.17 5.31 1.95
C VAL A 26 4.63 4.90 2.01
N THR A 27 4.94 3.97 2.90
CA THR A 27 6.27 3.39 3.02
C THR A 27 6.16 1.90 2.74
N ALA A 28 7.01 1.38 1.89
CA ALA A 28 7.01 -0.05 1.58
C ALA A 28 8.43 -0.58 1.55
N SER A 29 8.60 -1.81 2.01
CA SER A 29 9.90 -2.49 2.06
C SER A 29 9.70 -3.97 1.84
N ASN A 30 10.60 -4.59 1.07
CA ASN A 30 10.60 -6.05 0.96
C ASN A 30 11.72 -6.69 1.81
N GLY A 31 12.32 -5.89 2.71
CA GLY A 31 13.44 -6.33 3.54
C GLY A 31 14.79 -6.00 2.96
N ARG A 32 14.86 -5.68 1.67
CA ARG A 32 16.11 -5.32 1.00
C ARG A 32 16.03 -3.96 0.32
N TYR A 33 14.89 -3.65 -0.28
CA TYR A 33 14.65 -2.37 -0.93
C TYR A 33 13.46 -1.71 -0.27
N SER A 34 13.47 -0.40 -0.16
CA SER A 34 12.38 0.34 0.43
C SER A 34 12.22 1.68 -0.25
N GLY A 35 11.03 2.25 -0.13
CA GLY A 35 10.74 3.57 -0.66
C GLY A 35 9.57 4.21 0.04
N ILE A 36 9.42 5.49 -0.20
CA ILE A 36 8.37 6.32 0.37
C ILE A 36 7.80 7.20 -0.73
N THR A 37 6.48 7.36 -0.76
CA THR A 37 5.86 8.41 -1.56
C THR A 37 4.68 8.99 -0.79
N GLU A 38 4.23 10.17 -1.20
CA GLU A 38 3.10 10.84 -0.55
C GLU A 38 2.07 11.18 -1.61
N VAL A 39 0.85 10.70 -1.40
CA VAL A 39 -0.24 10.83 -2.37
C VAL A 39 -1.49 11.33 -1.67
N TYR A 40 -2.38 11.96 -2.43
CA TYR A 40 -3.69 12.35 -1.92
C TYR A 40 -4.71 11.25 -2.20
N ASP A 41 -5.65 11.07 -1.28
CA ASP A 41 -6.72 10.10 -1.41
C ASP A 41 -7.95 10.65 -0.71
N THR A 42 -9.08 9.96 -0.86
CA THR A 42 -10.34 10.35 -0.23
C THR A 42 -10.88 9.22 0.62
N THR A 43 -11.74 9.58 1.58
CA THR A 43 -12.41 8.58 2.40
C THR A 43 -13.21 7.62 1.53
N GLU A 44 -13.95 8.15 0.56
CA GLU A 44 -14.80 7.32 -0.31
C GLU A 44 -13.98 6.26 -1.05
N SER A 45 -12.87 6.68 -1.64
CA SER A 45 -12.04 5.78 -2.44
C SER A 45 -11.37 4.71 -1.58
N LEU A 46 -10.74 5.14 -0.49
CA LEU A 46 -10.01 4.19 0.35
C LEU A 46 -10.94 3.27 1.12
N ALA A 47 -12.07 3.78 1.60
CA ALA A 47 -13.05 2.96 2.29
C ALA A 47 -13.71 1.95 1.36
N ALA A 48 -13.97 2.32 0.11
CA ALA A 48 -14.51 1.39 -0.88
C ALA A 48 -13.55 0.23 -1.11
N PHE A 49 -12.25 0.54 -1.23
CA PHE A 49 -11.26 -0.51 -1.37
C PHE A 49 -11.18 -1.39 -0.13
N ALA A 50 -11.17 -0.78 1.07
CA ALA A 50 -11.13 -1.54 2.31
C ALA A 50 -12.32 -2.49 2.43
N ASN A 51 -13.51 -2.03 2.02
CA ASN A 51 -14.69 -2.89 2.02
C ASN A 51 -14.53 -4.06 1.04
N SER A 52 -13.90 -3.84 -0.10
CA SER A 52 -13.67 -4.92 -1.07
C SER A 52 -12.69 -5.97 -0.56
N LEU A 53 -11.84 -5.62 0.38
CA LEU A 53 -10.90 -6.58 0.98
C LEU A 53 -11.57 -7.50 2.00
N TYR A 54 -12.79 -7.18 2.43
CA TYR A 54 -13.46 -7.99 3.44
C TYR A 54 -13.66 -9.41 2.92
N GLY A 55 -13.10 -10.37 3.65
CA GLY A 55 -13.18 -11.78 3.26
C GLY A 55 -12.30 -12.18 2.08
N PHE A 56 -11.42 -11.32 1.62
CA PHE A 56 -10.51 -11.66 0.53
C PHE A 56 -9.52 -12.76 0.95
N PRO A 57 -9.21 -13.74 0.10
CA PRO A 57 -9.75 -13.92 -1.23
C PRO A 57 -10.95 -14.89 -1.21
N GLN A 58 -12.12 -14.40 -1.52
CA GLN A 58 -13.30 -15.26 -1.63
C GLN A 58 -13.41 -15.87 -3.02
N HIS A 59 -12.88 -15.18 -4.00
CA HIS A 59 -12.92 -15.60 -5.41
C HIS A 59 -11.53 -15.44 -5.99
N ASP A 60 -11.31 -15.99 -7.17
CA ASP A 60 -10.03 -15.88 -7.84
C ASP A 60 -9.85 -14.48 -8.41
N GLY A 61 -10.01 -13.50 -7.62
CA GLY A 61 -9.96 -12.13 -8.07
C GLY A 61 -8.68 -11.42 -7.67
N VAL A 62 -8.45 -10.31 -8.32
CA VAL A 62 -7.36 -9.40 -8.02
C VAL A 62 -8.01 -8.08 -7.61
N LEU A 63 -7.53 -7.51 -6.51
CA LEU A 63 -8.02 -6.21 -6.04
C LEU A 63 -6.91 -5.20 -6.16
N VAL A 64 -7.23 -4.02 -6.68
CA VAL A 64 -6.25 -2.96 -6.91
C VAL A 64 -6.78 -1.66 -6.33
N HIS A 65 -5.91 -0.96 -5.61
CA HIS A 65 -6.16 0.41 -5.18
C HIS A 65 -5.02 1.28 -5.64
N GLU A 66 -5.34 2.48 -6.13
CA GLU A 66 -4.31 3.42 -6.53
C GLU A 66 -4.68 4.84 -6.13
N ALA A 67 -3.67 5.67 -5.93
CA ALA A 67 -3.82 7.06 -5.59
C ALA A 67 -2.67 7.84 -6.24
N GLY A 68 -2.91 9.11 -6.56
CA GLY A 68 -1.95 9.90 -7.29
C GLY A 68 -2.04 9.63 -8.79
N GLU A 69 -1.04 10.06 -9.52
CA GLU A 69 -1.03 9.92 -10.99
C GLU A 69 0.27 9.28 -11.44
N ILE A 70 0.14 8.24 -12.26
CA ILE A 70 1.31 7.59 -12.86
C ILE A 70 2.02 8.63 -13.73
N ASP A 71 3.37 8.68 -13.63
CA ASP A 71 4.20 9.68 -14.29
C ASP A 71 3.87 11.14 -13.91
N GLY A 72 3.07 11.35 -12.84
CA GLY A 72 2.87 12.66 -12.25
C GLY A 72 3.90 12.92 -11.14
N TYR A 73 3.55 13.74 -10.15
CA TYR A 73 4.46 14.03 -9.05
C TYR A 73 4.58 12.86 -8.07
N ALA A 74 3.51 12.10 -7.88
CA ALA A 74 3.52 10.95 -6.99
C ALA A 74 2.46 9.95 -7.41
N TYR A 75 2.73 8.67 -7.17
CA TYR A 75 1.79 7.60 -7.49
C TYR A 75 1.99 6.44 -6.53
N PHE A 76 0.89 5.83 -6.13
CA PHE A 76 0.87 4.64 -5.29
C PHE A 76 -0.16 3.66 -5.82
N GLN A 77 0.24 2.38 -5.89
CA GLN A 77 -0.69 1.29 -6.20
C GLN A 77 -0.40 0.11 -5.29
N MET A 78 -1.45 -0.51 -4.77
CA MET A 78 -1.34 -1.79 -4.10
C MET A 78 -2.28 -2.78 -4.76
N LYS A 79 -1.73 -3.93 -5.14
CA LYS A 79 -2.46 -4.96 -5.87
C LYS A 79 -2.40 -6.26 -5.09
N PHE A 80 -3.56 -6.78 -4.75
CA PHE A 80 -3.69 -7.98 -3.92
C PHE A 80 -4.11 -9.15 -4.79
N CYS A 81 -3.30 -10.22 -4.78
CA CYS A 81 -3.53 -11.42 -5.57
C CYS A 81 -3.37 -12.65 -4.71
N PRO A 82 -4.17 -13.72 -4.93
CA PRO A 82 -3.84 -15.00 -4.29
C PRO A 82 -2.46 -15.48 -4.74
N PHE A 83 -1.74 -16.14 -3.84
CA PHE A 83 -0.39 -16.57 -4.12
C PHE A 83 -0.22 -18.04 -3.71
N GLY A 84 -0.04 -18.92 -4.69
CA GLY A 84 0.17 -20.33 -4.45
C GLY A 84 -1.05 -21.02 -3.86
N ASN A 85 -0.83 -22.22 -3.32
CA ASN A 85 -1.90 -23.03 -2.78
C ASN A 85 -1.94 -23.05 -1.25
N ALA A 86 -1.06 -22.31 -0.60
CA ALA A 86 -0.91 -22.38 0.85
C ALA A 86 -1.66 -21.28 1.60
N GLY A 87 -2.51 -20.53 0.89
CA GLY A 87 -3.31 -19.49 1.55
C GLY A 87 -2.60 -18.17 1.75
N TYR A 88 -1.49 -17.97 1.06
CA TYR A 88 -0.80 -16.68 1.10
C TYR A 88 -1.37 -15.71 0.06
N ILE A 89 -1.12 -14.46 0.30
CA ILE A 89 -1.55 -13.37 -0.58
C ILE A 89 -0.31 -12.60 -1.03
N SER A 90 -0.21 -12.34 -2.33
CA SER A 90 0.83 -11.46 -2.88
C SER A 90 0.29 -10.03 -2.88
N VAL A 91 1.02 -9.12 -2.27
CA VAL A 91 0.71 -7.70 -2.33
C VAL A 91 1.81 -7.03 -3.12
N GLN A 92 1.46 -6.56 -4.31
CA GLN A 92 2.40 -5.90 -5.20
C GLN A 92 2.24 -4.39 -5.03
N VAL A 93 3.31 -3.74 -4.62
CA VAL A 93 3.29 -2.31 -4.29
C VAL A 93 4.12 -1.56 -5.31
N SER A 94 3.54 -0.51 -5.89
CA SER A 94 4.24 0.38 -6.80
C SER A 94 4.23 1.77 -6.22
N LEU A 95 5.40 2.40 -6.15
CA LEU A 95 5.57 3.76 -5.66
C LEU A 95 6.31 4.57 -6.71
N GLU A 96 5.85 5.80 -6.94
CA GLU A 96 6.56 6.74 -7.80
C GLU A 96 6.65 8.08 -7.13
N GLU A 97 7.80 8.72 -7.29
CA GLU A 97 8.01 10.09 -6.84
C GLU A 97 8.86 10.78 -7.89
N ASN A 98 8.36 11.91 -8.42
CA ASN A 98 9.00 12.58 -9.53
C ASN A 98 9.23 14.04 -9.16
N ILE A 99 10.47 14.50 -9.27
CA ILE A 99 10.84 15.85 -8.85
C ILE A 99 10.20 16.89 -9.76
N PHE A 100 10.33 16.69 -11.08
CA PHE A 100 9.71 17.58 -12.03
C PHE A 100 9.34 16.77 -13.27
N PRO A 101 8.14 16.17 -13.30
CA PRO A 101 7.80 15.16 -14.30
C PRO A 101 8.09 15.50 -15.75
N PRO A 102 7.89 16.74 -16.23
CA PRO A 102 8.12 17.01 -17.65
C PRO A 102 9.58 17.10 -18.05
N TYR A 103 10.52 17.14 -17.11
CA TYR A 103 11.88 17.48 -17.49
C TYR A 103 12.77 16.29 -17.83
N ARG A 104 13.00 15.39 -16.92
CA ARG A 104 14.03 14.36 -17.13
C ARG A 104 13.58 13.02 -16.60
N GLU A 105 13.80 11.99 -17.40
CA GLU A 105 13.47 10.62 -17.00
C GLU A 105 14.29 10.17 -15.76
N ILE A 106 15.54 10.64 -15.67
CA ILE A 106 16.40 10.26 -14.54
C ILE A 106 15.89 10.82 -13.19
N GLU A 107 15.06 11.85 -13.23
CA GLU A 107 14.49 12.41 -12.01
C GLU A 107 13.25 11.66 -11.54
N LYS A 108 12.77 10.70 -12.33
CA LYS A 108 11.62 9.87 -11.96
C LYS A 108 12.12 8.69 -11.15
N VAL A 109 11.58 8.55 -9.95
CA VAL A 109 11.94 7.45 -9.07
C VAL A 109 10.76 6.50 -9.00
N LYS A 110 10.99 5.23 -9.34
CA LYS A 110 9.96 4.21 -9.34
C LYS A 110 10.46 3.00 -8.57
N LEU A 111 9.60 2.48 -7.70
CA LEU A 111 9.89 1.26 -6.97
C LEU A 111 8.70 0.33 -7.11
N LYS A 112 8.97 -0.93 -7.44
CA LYS A 112 7.94 -1.96 -7.43
C LYS A 112 8.48 -3.13 -6.64
N LEU A 113 7.72 -3.59 -5.66
CA LEU A 113 8.12 -4.72 -4.86
C LEU A 113 6.92 -5.57 -4.49
N GLU A 114 7.21 -6.78 -4.02
CA GLU A 114 6.18 -7.72 -3.60
C GLU A 114 6.35 -8.01 -2.12
N ILE A 115 5.23 -8.04 -1.41
CA ILE A 115 5.17 -8.47 -0.02
C ILE A 115 4.22 -9.66 0.00
N VAL A 116 4.66 -10.80 0.54
CA VAL A 116 3.81 -11.98 0.68
C VAL A 116 3.29 -12.02 2.11
N VAL A 117 1.98 -12.05 2.27
CA VAL A 117 1.35 -11.95 3.58
C VAL A 117 0.48 -13.16 3.84
N GLU A 118 0.23 -13.43 5.13
CA GLU A 118 -0.69 -14.48 5.52
C GLU A 118 -2.12 -13.98 5.41
N ARG A 119 -3.03 -14.90 5.17
CA ARG A 119 -4.43 -14.58 4.99
C ARG A 119 -5.01 -13.81 6.17
N HIS A 120 -4.65 -14.25 7.40
CA HIS A 120 -5.15 -13.60 8.60
C HIS A 120 -4.71 -12.12 8.66
N ALA A 121 -3.52 -11.80 8.14
CA ALA A 121 -3.04 -10.44 8.14
C ALA A 121 -3.94 -9.53 7.29
N ILE A 122 -4.56 -10.06 6.24
CA ILE A 122 -5.49 -9.29 5.41
C ILE A 122 -6.73 -8.90 6.21
N ASP A 123 -7.26 -9.81 7.04
CA ASP A 123 -8.44 -9.51 7.85
C ASP A 123 -8.17 -8.37 8.83
N VAL A 124 -7.01 -8.41 9.47
CA VAL A 124 -6.58 -7.36 10.40
C VAL A 124 -6.38 -6.04 9.67
N TYR A 125 -5.68 -6.11 8.54
CA TYR A 125 -5.40 -4.93 7.73
C TYR A 125 -6.68 -4.28 7.21
N GLN A 126 -7.64 -5.09 6.75
CA GLN A 126 -8.90 -4.61 6.22
C GLN A 126 -9.63 -3.73 7.23
N LYS A 127 -9.72 -4.19 8.48
CA LYS A 127 -10.40 -3.44 9.52
C LYS A 127 -9.67 -2.15 9.85
N ALA A 128 -8.35 -2.22 9.95
CA ALA A 128 -7.53 -1.06 10.27
C ALA A 128 -7.56 -0.03 9.14
N LEU A 129 -7.54 -0.49 7.89
CA LEU A 129 -7.58 0.39 6.73
C LEU A 129 -8.92 1.14 6.65
N LEU A 130 -10.02 0.43 6.93
CA LEU A 130 -11.33 1.05 6.92
C LEU A 130 -11.42 2.14 7.99
N GLN A 131 -10.87 1.88 9.18
CA GLN A 131 -10.83 2.88 10.25
C GLN A 131 -9.98 4.08 9.85
N LEU A 132 -8.83 3.84 9.24
CA LEU A 132 -7.95 4.91 8.77
C LEU A 132 -8.70 5.82 7.79
N ALA A 133 -9.41 5.22 6.84
CA ALA A 133 -10.14 5.97 5.84
C ALA A 133 -11.26 6.81 6.46
N ARG A 134 -11.96 6.26 7.44
CA ARG A 134 -13.09 6.95 8.07
C ARG A 134 -12.64 8.04 9.04
N LYS A 135 -11.59 7.77 9.82
CA LYS A 135 -11.10 8.73 10.81
C LYS A 135 -10.19 9.78 10.20
N GLN A 136 -9.60 9.47 9.06
CA GLN A 136 -8.65 10.36 8.40
C GLN A 136 -7.50 10.75 9.33
N GLU A 137 -7.02 9.78 10.11
CA GLU A 137 -5.90 9.98 11.00
C GLU A 137 -5.27 8.65 11.37
N GLY A 138 -4.02 8.67 11.80
CA GLY A 138 -3.29 7.50 12.26
C GLY A 138 -2.52 6.83 11.15
N ALA A 139 -2.19 5.57 11.41
CA ALA A 139 -1.38 4.78 10.49
C ALA A 139 -1.82 3.31 10.55
N VAL A 140 -1.60 2.60 9.43
CA VAL A 140 -1.86 1.17 9.37
C VAL A 140 -0.69 0.50 8.66
N THR A 141 -0.26 -0.65 9.16
CA THR A 141 0.86 -1.40 8.59
C THR A 141 0.43 -2.82 8.28
N LEU A 142 0.75 -3.27 7.07
CA LEU A 142 0.58 -4.66 6.68
C LEU A 142 1.96 -5.29 6.66
N TYR A 143 2.17 -6.31 7.48
CA TYR A 143 3.46 -6.99 7.57
C TYR A 143 3.48 -8.24 6.71
N GLY A 144 4.61 -8.47 6.05
CA GLY A 144 4.83 -9.69 5.30
C GLY A 144 5.03 -10.87 6.24
N ARG A 145 4.92 -12.06 5.66
CA ARG A 145 5.13 -13.29 6.41
C ARG A 145 6.59 -13.35 6.87
N ASP A 146 6.79 -14.07 7.98
CA ASP A 146 8.16 -14.32 8.44
C ASP A 146 8.81 -15.35 7.52
N ASN A 147 10.06 -15.13 7.23
CA ASN A 147 10.83 -16.07 6.43
C ASN A 147 11.69 -16.96 7.29
#